data_9bae6803f3f84439f2386e62da03650c
#
_entry.id   9bae6803f3f84439f2386e62da03650c
#
_cell.length_a   1.000
_cell.length_b   1.000
_cell.length_c   1.000
_cell.angle_alpha   90.00
_cell.angle_beta   90.00
_cell.angle_gamma   90.00
#
_symmetry.space_group_name_H-M   'P 1'
#
loop_
_entity.id
_entity.type
_entity.pdbx_description
1 polymer ?
#
loop_
_entity_poly.entity_id
_entity_poly.type
_entity_poly.pdbx_seq_one_letter_code
_entity_poly.pdbx_strand_id
1 'polypeptide(L)'
;MDGKKRRIQQVFVVVTVIGLLFAVGCAASKTTAQLSGEKIFRADKAFSDAKDGNASLNAKEALAVAEGKLAKAKDAFGKQNFDEAANLAEQASVDAEYAQAKATTQKSLNIAEGIRKNNDALRQEIQRMSY
;
A
#
# COMPACT_ATOMS: atom_id res chain seq x y z
N MET A 1 27.28 -9.55 60.48
CA MET A 1 26.49 -8.44 59.88
C MET A 1 26.49 -8.43 58.34
N ASP A 2 27.18 -9.34 57.64
CA ASP A 2 27.37 -9.30 56.16
C ASP A 2 26.29 -9.99 55.35
N GLY A 3 25.54 -10.93 55.92
CA GLY A 3 24.50 -11.65 55.15
C GLY A 3 23.29 -10.79 54.77
N LYS A 4 22.97 -9.76 55.53
CA LYS A 4 21.87 -8.86 55.28
C LYS A 4 22.19 -7.86 54.13
N LYS A 5 23.43 -7.40 54.09
CA LYS A 5 23.92 -6.52 53.01
C LYS A 5 23.97 -7.23 51.64
N ARG A 6 24.40 -8.49 51.60
CA ARG A 6 24.43 -9.30 50.38
C ARG A 6 23.02 -9.54 49.80
N ARG A 7 22.02 -9.83 50.65
CA ARG A 7 20.65 -10.01 50.23
C ARG A 7 20.03 -8.73 49.67
N ILE A 8 20.30 -7.59 50.28
CA ILE A 8 19.84 -6.28 49.79
C ILE A 8 20.48 -5.96 48.43
N GLN A 9 21.78 -6.24 48.30
CA GLN A 9 22.50 -6.01 47.04
C GLN A 9 22.00 -6.92 45.91
N GLN A 10 21.67 -8.18 46.19
CA GLN A 10 21.06 -9.09 45.21
C GLN A 10 19.66 -8.65 44.77
N VAL A 11 18.83 -8.16 45.67
CA VAL A 11 17.50 -7.64 45.35
C VAL A 11 17.61 -6.39 44.48
N PHE A 12 18.54 -5.48 44.77
CA PHE A 12 18.79 -4.30 43.92
C PHE A 12 19.25 -4.67 42.51
N VAL A 13 20.12 -5.65 42.34
CA VAL A 13 20.60 -6.12 41.05
C VAL A 13 19.43 -6.74 40.23
N VAL A 14 18.60 -7.56 40.87
CA VAL A 14 17.43 -8.18 40.20
C VAL A 14 16.42 -7.14 39.79
N VAL A 15 16.12 -6.14 40.61
CA VAL A 15 15.18 -5.05 40.29
C VAL A 15 15.70 -4.18 39.14
N THR A 16 17.01 -3.88 39.12
CA THR A 16 17.61 -3.13 38.00
C THR A 16 17.61 -3.91 36.68
N VAL A 17 17.86 -5.22 36.71
CA VAL A 17 17.83 -6.07 35.50
C VAL A 17 16.39 -6.19 34.95
N ILE A 18 15.39 -6.34 35.83
CA ILE A 18 13.98 -6.37 35.42
C ILE A 18 13.57 -5.01 34.85
N GLY A 19 13.99 -3.89 35.43
CA GLY A 19 13.70 -2.55 34.90
C GLY A 19 14.28 -2.29 33.53
N LEU A 20 15.46 -2.81 33.20
CA LEU A 20 16.09 -2.69 31.89
C LEU A 20 15.37 -3.51 30.80
N LEU A 21 14.77 -4.65 31.15
CA LEU A 21 14.05 -5.49 30.20
C LEU A 21 12.73 -4.85 29.71
N PHE A 22 12.09 -4.01 30.52
CA PHE A 22 10.87 -3.29 30.13
C PHE A 22 11.13 -2.07 29.24
N ALA A 23 12.32 -1.49 29.23
CA ALA A 23 12.62 -0.30 28.46
C ALA A 23 12.84 -0.58 26.96
N VAL A 24 13.24 -1.79 26.58
CA VAL A 24 13.57 -2.16 25.19
C VAL A 24 12.30 -2.45 24.36
N GLY A 25 11.22 -2.92 24.98
CA GLY A 25 9.99 -3.29 24.27
C GLY A 25 9.21 -2.11 23.69
N CYS A 26 9.25 -0.93 24.31
CA CYS A 26 8.47 0.22 23.84
C CYS A 26 9.10 0.97 22.65
N ALA A 27 10.42 0.88 22.45
CA ALA A 27 11.08 1.56 21.33
C ALA A 27 10.84 0.83 19.99
N ALA A 28 10.87 -0.50 19.99
CA ALA A 28 10.64 -1.30 18.78
C ALA A 28 9.21 -1.15 18.24
N SER A 29 8.20 -1.10 19.10
CA SER A 29 6.80 -0.96 18.66
C SER A 29 6.48 0.42 18.09
N LYS A 30 7.13 1.49 18.54
CA LYS A 30 6.95 2.83 17.94
C LYS A 30 7.55 2.90 16.54
N THR A 31 8.68 2.25 16.31
CA THR A 31 9.33 2.22 14.99
C THR A 31 8.50 1.42 13.98
N THR A 32 7.92 0.28 14.38
CA THR A 32 7.05 -0.53 13.51
C THR A 32 5.74 0.16 13.21
N ALA A 33 5.12 0.84 14.18
CA ALA A 33 3.91 1.63 13.95
C ALA A 33 4.15 2.78 12.97
N GLN A 34 5.26 3.50 13.10
CA GLN A 34 5.62 4.58 12.21
C GLN A 34 5.86 4.09 10.78
N LEU A 35 6.62 3.01 10.61
CA LEU A 35 6.90 2.40 9.31
C LEU A 35 5.62 1.90 8.63
N SER A 36 4.74 1.25 9.36
CA SER A 36 3.47 0.75 8.85
C SER A 36 2.54 1.90 8.45
N GLY A 37 2.49 2.99 9.22
CA GLY A 37 1.75 4.21 8.87
C GLY A 37 2.26 4.85 7.57
N GLU A 38 3.58 4.90 7.38
CA GLU A 38 4.19 5.41 6.13
C GLU A 38 3.83 4.54 4.92
N LYS A 39 3.84 3.20 5.07
CA LYS A 39 3.43 2.28 4.00
C LYS A 39 1.95 2.44 3.63
N ILE A 40 1.06 2.62 4.62
CA ILE A 40 -0.35 2.92 4.38
C ILE A 40 -0.50 4.24 3.62
N PHE A 41 0.22 5.28 4.01
CA PHE A 41 0.17 6.56 3.30
C PHE A 41 0.62 6.43 1.84
N ARG A 42 1.68 5.66 1.56
CA ARG A 42 2.12 5.38 0.18
C ARG A 42 1.06 4.61 -0.61
N ALA A 43 0.41 3.64 0.01
CA ALA A 43 -0.66 2.86 -0.63
C ALA A 43 -1.89 3.73 -0.92
N ASP A 44 -2.29 4.62 -0.01
CA ASP A 44 -3.34 5.61 -0.24
C ASP A 44 -3.01 6.52 -1.43
N LYS A 45 -1.76 6.99 -1.50
CA LYS A 45 -1.31 7.81 -2.61
C LYS A 45 -1.34 7.05 -3.94
N ALA A 46 -0.80 5.84 -4.00
CA ALA A 46 -0.83 5.01 -5.20
C ALA A 46 -2.27 4.71 -5.66
N PHE A 47 -3.17 4.46 -4.72
CA PHE A 47 -4.59 4.24 -5.00
C PHE A 47 -5.26 5.52 -5.58
N SER A 48 -4.97 6.69 -5.02
CA SER A 48 -5.44 7.96 -5.55
C SER A 48 -4.90 8.22 -6.97
N ASP A 49 -3.60 8.03 -7.17
CA ASP A 49 -2.95 8.20 -8.48
C ASP A 49 -3.55 7.26 -9.54
N ALA A 50 -3.91 6.02 -9.15
CA ALA A 50 -4.59 5.07 -10.03
C ALA A 50 -6.00 5.55 -10.42
N LYS A 51 -6.76 6.11 -9.47
CA LYS A 51 -8.08 6.70 -9.75
C LYS A 51 -7.98 7.88 -10.70
N ASP A 52 -7.03 8.78 -10.48
CA ASP A 52 -6.77 9.93 -11.33
C ASP A 52 -6.30 9.50 -12.74
N GLY A 53 -5.60 8.36 -12.82
CA GLY A 53 -5.26 7.67 -14.07
C GLY A 53 -6.42 6.95 -14.77
N ASN A 54 -7.67 7.18 -14.33
CA ASN A 54 -8.89 6.56 -14.86
C ASN A 54 -8.96 5.02 -14.67
N ALA A 55 -8.31 4.47 -13.65
CA ALA A 55 -8.41 3.04 -13.35
C ALA A 55 -9.85 2.63 -12.99
N SER A 56 -10.64 3.54 -12.44
CA SER A 56 -12.08 3.32 -12.17
C SER A 56 -12.90 2.95 -13.41
N LEU A 57 -12.49 3.40 -14.60
CA LEU A 57 -13.14 3.13 -15.88
C LEU A 57 -12.49 1.98 -16.64
N ASN A 58 -11.15 1.94 -16.65
CA ASN A 58 -10.40 1.08 -17.56
C ASN A 58 -9.77 -0.14 -16.86
N ALA A 59 -9.76 -0.19 -15.51
CA ALA A 59 -9.17 -1.27 -14.72
C ALA A 59 -9.92 -1.49 -13.38
N LYS A 60 -11.25 -1.40 -13.42
CA LYS A 60 -12.11 -1.40 -12.22
C LYS A 60 -11.84 -2.55 -11.28
N GLU A 61 -11.72 -3.78 -11.79
CA GLU A 61 -11.48 -4.98 -10.98
C GLU A 61 -10.11 -4.93 -10.28
N ALA A 62 -9.08 -4.49 -10.98
CA ALA A 62 -7.74 -4.36 -10.40
C ALA A 62 -7.72 -3.28 -9.31
N LEU A 63 -8.39 -2.16 -9.54
CA LEU A 63 -8.51 -1.08 -8.57
C LEU A 63 -9.28 -1.54 -7.30
N ALA A 64 -10.34 -2.34 -7.45
CA ALA A 64 -11.10 -2.89 -6.32
C ALA A 64 -10.26 -3.83 -5.46
N VAL A 65 -9.34 -4.61 -6.05
CA VAL A 65 -8.39 -5.44 -5.31
C VAL A 65 -7.47 -4.58 -4.43
N ALA A 66 -6.91 -3.50 -5.00
CA ALA A 66 -6.08 -2.56 -4.25
C ALA A 66 -6.85 -1.92 -3.10
N GLU A 67 -8.07 -1.46 -3.34
CA GLU A 67 -8.95 -0.86 -2.33
C GLU A 67 -9.23 -1.83 -1.16
N GLY A 68 -9.56 -3.07 -1.48
CA GLY A 68 -9.82 -4.11 -0.47
C GLY A 68 -8.60 -4.40 0.42
N LYS A 69 -7.40 -4.44 -0.15
CA LYS A 69 -6.16 -4.62 0.62
C LYS A 69 -5.82 -3.39 1.47
N LEU A 70 -6.01 -2.20 0.92
CA LEU A 70 -5.79 -0.94 1.65
C LEU A 70 -6.73 -0.81 2.86
N ALA A 71 -7.99 -1.17 2.69
CA ALA A 71 -8.95 -1.19 3.79
C ALA A 71 -8.53 -2.18 4.90
N LYS A 72 -8.08 -3.38 4.53
CA LYS A 72 -7.55 -4.37 5.48
C LYS A 72 -6.28 -3.88 6.18
N ALA A 73 -5.39 -3.18 5.47
CA ALA A 73 -4.18 -2.60 6.05
C ALA A 73 -4.53 -1.57 7.14
N LYS A 74 -5.50 -0.70 6.88
CA LYS A 74 -5.98 0.29 7.85
C LYS A 74 -6.65 -0.36 9.06
N ASP A 75 -7.42 -1.42 8.86
CA ASP A 75 -8.04 -2.20 9.95
C ASP A 75 -6.99 -2.89 10.83
N ALA A 76 -6.00 -3.56 10.22
CA ALA A 76 -4.88 -4.18 10.92
C ALA A 76 -4.07 -3.15 11.73
N PHE A 77 -3.84 -1.96 11.16
CA PHE A 77 -3.19 -0.85 11.85
C PHE A 77 -3.97 -0.39 13.09
N GLY A 78 -5.29 -0.25 12.96
CA GLY A 78 -6.17 0.09 14.08
C GLY A 78 -6.17 -0.95 15.19
N LYS A 79 -5.94 -2.22 14.85
CA LYS A 79 -5.77 -3.34 15.79
C LYS A 79 -4.33 -3.47 16.33
N GLN A 80 -3.44 -2.56 15.99
CA GLN A 80 -2.02 -2.56 16.36
C GLN A 80 -1.22 -3.75 15.78
N ASN A 81 -1.74 -4.43 14.75
CA ASN A 81 -1.06 -5.47 14.00
C ASN A 81 -0.15 -4.82 12.94
N PHE A 82 0.89 -4.12 13.36
CA PHE A 82 1.69 -3.26 12.50
C PHE A 82 2.42 -3.99 11.38
N ASP A 83 2.89 -5.20 11.62
CA ASP A 83 3.57 -6.01 10.59
C ASP A 83 2.59 -6.45 9.50
N GLU A 84 1.40 -6.90 9.87
CA GLU A 84 0.33 -7.25 8.93
C GLU A 84 -0.14 -6.01 8.15
N ALA A 85 -0.35 -4.89 8.85
CA ALA A 85 -0.73 -3.63 8.23
C ALA A 85 0.29 -3.16 7.19
N ALA A 86 1.59 -3.26 7.51
CA ALA A 86 2.67 -2.91 6.61
C ALA A 86 2.70 -3.80 5.36
N ASN A 87 2.54 -5.11 5.52
CA ASN A 87 2.51 -6.06 4.42
C ASN A 87 1.30 -5.87 3.50
N LEU A 88 0.12 -5.65 4.07
CA LEU A 88 -1.11 -5.38 3.31
C LEU A 88 -1.05 -4.05 2.57
N ALA A 89 -0.47 -3.02 3.19
CA ALA A 89 -0.29 -1.72 2.57
C ALA A 89 0.67 -1.79 1.37
N GLU A 90 1.77 -2.54 1.51
CA GLU A 90 2.72 -2.75 0.41
C GLU A 90 2.08 -3.46 -0.77
N GLN A 91 1.30 -4.52 -0.50
CA GLN A 91 0.54 -5.21 -1.54
C GLN A 91 -0.52 -4.29 -2.18
N ALA A 92 -1.22 -3.47 -1.39
CA ALA A 92 -2.20 -2.52 -1.91
C ALA A 92 -1.56 -1.48 -2.83
N SER A 93 -0.35 -0.99 -2.49
CA SER A 93 0.41 -0.06 -3.34
C SER A 93 0.72 -0.69 -4.70
N VAL A 94 1.26 -1.92 -4.71
CA VAL A 94 1.59 -2.65 -5.95
C VAL A 94 0.34 -2.92 -6.80
N ASP A 95 -0.77 -3.32 -6.17
CA ASP A 95 -2.02 -3.56 -6.89
C ASP A 95 -2.61 -2.27 -7.47
N ALA A 96 -2.45 -1.14 -6.78
CA ALA A 96 -2.87 0.17 -7.29
C ALA A 96 -2.02 0.62 -8.49
N GLU A 97 -0.71 0.45 -8.42
CA GLU A 97 0.20 0.72 -9.54
C GLU A 97 -0.11 -0.18 -10.74
N TYR A 98 -0.42 -1.45 -10.51
CA TYR A 98 -0.88 -2.37 -11.56
C TYR A 98 -2.19 -1.89 -12.19
N ALA A 99 -3.16 -1.47 -11.37
CA ALA A 99 -4.42 -0.94 -11.86
C ALA A 99 -4.22 0.31 -12.74
N GLN A 100 -3.32 1.21 -12.34
CA GLN A 100 -2.95 2.40 -13.12
C GLN A 100 -2.31 2.03 -14.47
N ALA A 101 -1.34 1.12 -14.47
CA ALA A 101 -0.68 0.65 -15.69
C ALA A 101 -1.68 -0.03 -16.65
N LYS A 102 -2.55 -0.88 -16.10
CA LYS A 102 -3.61 -1.54 -16.88
C LYS A 102 -4.60 -0.52 -17.49
N ALA A 103 -4.99 0.50 -16.72
CA ALA A 103 -5.87 1.56 -17.20
C ALA A 103 -5.24 2.36 -18.36
N THR A 104 -3.96 2.69 -18.21
CA THR A 104 -3.20 3.39 -19.27
C THR A 104 -3.11 2.56 -20.55
N THR A 105 -2.83 1.27 -20.42
CA THR A 105 -2.77 0.33 -21.54
C THR A 105 -4.13 0.24 -22.23
N GLN A 106 -5.21 0.05 -21.49
CA GLN A 106 -6.56 -0.04 -22.05
C GLN A 106 -6.98 1.25 -22.76
N LYS A 107 -6.68 2.40 -22.16
CA LYS A 107 -6.91 3.71 -22.80
C LYS A 107 -6.17 3.83 -24.13
N SER A 108 -4.91 3.40 -24.18
CA SER A 108 -4.10 3.43 -25.40
C SER A 108 -4.66 2.52 -26.48
N LEU A 109 -5.14 1.32 -26.11
CA LEU A 109 -5.81 0.40 -27.06
C LEU A 109 -7.11 0.99 -27.61
N ASN A 110 -7.92 1.61 -26.78
CA ASN A 110 -9.16 2.26 -27.20
C ASN A 110 -8.90 3.42 -28.17
N ILE A 111 -7.85 4.22 -27.92
CA ILE A 111 -7.43 5.30 -28.82
C ILE A 111 -6.95 4.72 -30.17
N ALA A 112 -6.10 3.69 -30.14
CA ALA A 112 -5.61 3.05 -31.36
C ALA A 112 -6.74 2.46 -32.22
N GLU A 113 -7.72 1.84 -31.55
CA GLU A 113 -8.92 1.33 -32.26
C GLU A 113 -9.77 2.47 -32.86
N GLY A 114 -9.95 3.56 -32.14
CA GLY A 114 -10.62 4.75 -32.63
C GLY A 114 -9.95 5.33 -33.88
N ILE A 115 -8.62 5.46 -33.84
CA ILE A 115 -7.82 5.92 -34.99
C ILE A 115 -8.00 4.97 -36.20
N ARG A 116 -7.97 3.66 -35.96
CA ARG A 116 -8.16 2.66 -37.03
C ARG A 116 -9.54 2.83 -37.69
N LYS A 117 -10.61 2.93 -36.92
CA LYS A 117 -11.98 3.14 -37.41
C LYS A 117 -12.09 4.42 -38.20
N ASN A 118 -11.48 5.52 -37.73
CA ASN A 118 -11.48 6.78 -38.46
C ASN A 118 -10.73 6.69 -39.81
N ASN A 119 -9.58 6.01 -39.82
CA ASN A 119 -8.83 5.79 -41.05
C ASN A 119 -9.59 4.95 -42.06
N ASP A 120 -10.30 3.92 -41.61
CA ASP A 120 -11.13 3.09 -42.52
C ASP A 120 -12.32 3.88 -43.08
N ALA A 121 -12.96 4.72 -42.26
CA ALA A 121 -14.02 5.61 -42.71
C ALA A 121 -13.52 6.62 -43.75
N LEU A 122 -12.36 7.24 -43.53
CA LEU A 122 -11.74 8.17 -44.49
C LEU A 122 -11.39 7.48 -45.81
N ARG A 123 -10.86 6.26 -45.78
CA ARG A 123 -10.57 5.48 -46.98
C ARG A 123 -11.84 5.20 -47.79
N GLN A 124 -12.93 4.84 -47.12
CA GLN A 124 -14.23 4.62 -47.80
C GLN A 124 -14.75 5.91 -48.41
N GLU A 125 -14.59 7.04 -47.76
CA GLU A 125 -15.03 8.33 -48.26
C GLU A 125 -14.23 8.76 -49.53
N ILE A 126 -12.91 8.59 -49.49
CA ILE A 126 -12.04 8.83 -50.64
C ILE A 126 -12.46 7.96 -51.82
N GLN A 127 -12.77 6.68 -51.59
CA GLN A 127 -13.24 5.80 -52.65
C GLN A 127 -14.56 6.27 -53.27
N ARG A 128 -15.50 6.77 -52.45
CA ARG A 128 -16.76 7.34 -52.97
C ARG A 128 -16.57 8.59 -53.81
N MET A 129 -15.63 9.45 -53.42
CA MET A 129 -15.35 10.68 -54.14
C MET A 129 -14.54 10.48 -55.43
N SER A 130 -13.91 9.32 -55.59
CA SER A 130 -13.09 9.00 -56.77
C SER A 130 -13.90 8.37 -57.93
N TYR A 131 -15.20 8.19 -57.76
CA TYR A 131 -16.16 7.79 -58.79
C TYR A 131 -17.09 8.93 -59.15
#